data_dddd4d56157b6976975db72163cd0a5d
#
_entry.id   dddd4d56157b6976975db72163cd0a5d
#
_cell.length_a   1.000
_cell.length_b   1.000
_cell.length_c   1.000
_cell.angle_alpha   90.00
_cell.angle_beta   90.00
_cell.angle_gamma   90.00
#
_symmetry.space_group_name_H-M   'P 1'
#
loop_
_entity.id
_entity.type
_entity.pdbx_description
1 polymer ?
#
loop_
_entity_poly.entity_id
_entity_poly.type
_entity_poly.pdbx_seq_one_letter_code
_entity_poly.pdbx_strand_id
1 'polypeptide(L)'
;MRDLTIGKNEAGHRMDKYLKKYFPEAGSGFLYKMLRKKNILLNEKKADGKEMLKQGDRIRLYLAEETIEKFRGGQMKPAVSGRKTSDIKLDVIYEDDHVAIVNKPAGMLSQKAKPSDLSLVEYFQQYLLETGAISEQELETFHPAPCNRLDRNTSGLVLCGKSLAGLQALSEALKLRTLKKYYLALVLGKADRPGHQKAWLSKDTKTNQVKVSTGQVPESSPIETAWEPVWSNGEETLLKVELITGKSHQIRCHLASLGYPLAGDPKYGNARWNRRLKQEYGLKRQFLHAWQVEFPRMSGALEALSGKCFTAPLPHELERITEGERKKGKL
;
A
#
# COMPACT_ATOMS: atom_id res chain seq x y z
N MET A 1 -23.40 22.08 -21.87
CA MET A 1 -23.23 22.72 -20.54
C MET A 1 -23.31 21.62 -19.49
N ARG A 2 -22.33 21.54 -18.58
CA ARG A 2 -22.26 20.51 -17.56
C ARG A 2 -21.90 21.12 -16.20
N ASP A 3 -22.57 20.70 -15.13
CA ASP A 3 -22.27 21.10 -13.76
C ASP A 3 -21.54 19.95 -13.05
N LEU A 4 -20.48 20.29 -12.31
CA LEU A 4 -19.72 19.38 -11.47
C LEU A 4 -19.87 19.86 -10.03
N THR A 5 -20.42 19.02 -9.17
CA THR A 5 -20.52 19.31 -7.73
C THR A 5 -19.32 18.69 -7.02
N ILE A 6 -18.64 19.50 -6.22
CA ILE A 6 -17.47 19.08 -5.46
C ILE A 6 -17.91 18.26 -4.26
N GLY A 7 -17.50 17.00 -4.25
CA GLY A 7 -17.75 16.06 -3.18
C GLY A 7 -16.73 16.18 -2.03
N LYS A 8 -16.88 15.30 -1.04
CA LYS A 8 -15.99 15.23 0.14
C LYS A 8 -14.52 14.96 -0.26
N ASN A 9 -14.31 14.15 -1.31
CA ASN A 9 -12.98 13.73 -1.75
C ASN A 9 -12.29 14.74 -2.69
N GLU A 10 -13.03 15.66 -3.28
CA GLU A 10 -12.49 16.74 -4.11
C GLU A 10 -12.24 18.00 -3.32
N ALA A 11 -12.91 18.18 -2.18
CA ALA A 11 -12.68 19.29 -1.28
C ALA A 11 -11.22 19.34 -0.80
N GLY A 12 -10.66 20.54 -0.71
CA GLY A 12 -9.25 20.74 -0.37
C GLY A 12 -8.28 20.65 -1.55
N HIS A 13 -8.74 20.32 -2.77
CA HIS A 13 -7.92 20.46 -3.97
C HIS A 13 -7.93 21.91 -4.49
N ARG A 14 -6.82 22.33 -5.08
CA ARG A 14 -6.84 23.52 -5.93
C ARG A 14 -7.64 23.23 -7.20
N MET A 15 -8.44 24.20 -7.63
CA MET A 15 -9.33 24.08 -8.79
C MET A 15 -8.59 23.67 -10.08
N ASP A 16 -7.40 24.23 -10.35
CA ASP A 16 -6.61 23.86 -11.53
C ASP A 16 -6.15 22.39 -11.48
N LYS A 17 -5.83 21.87 -10.30
CA LYS A 17 -5.45 20.47 -10.13
C LYS A 17 -6.63 19.52 -10.29
N TYR A 18 -7.80 19.92 -9.78
CA TYR A 18 -9.05 19.20 -9.99
C TYR A 18 -9.40 19.14 -11.49
N LEU A 19 -9.41 20.30 -12.16
CA LEU A 19 -9.70 20.40 -13.60
C LEU A 19 -8.72 19.58 -14.45
N LYS A 20 -7.44 19.51 -14.07
CA LYS A 20 -6.45 18.67 -14.77
C LYS A 20 -6.71 17.18 -14.59
N LYS A 21 -7.26 16.75 -13.46
CA LYS A 21 -7.69 15.38 -13.26
C LYS A 21 -8.94 15.06 -14.07
N TYR A 22 -9.91 15.97 -14.07
CA TYR A 22 -11.17 15.80 -14.80
C TYR A 22 -10.96 15.83 -16.33
N PHE A 23 -9.98 16.62 -16.80
CA PHE A 23 -9.58 16.72 -18.20
C PHE A 23 -8.13 16.30 -18.41
N PRO A 24 -7.80 15.00 -18.32
CA PRO A 24 -6.41 14.50 -18.39
C PRO A 24 -5.72 14.85 -19.70
N GLU A 25 -6.48 14.90 -20.82
CA GLU A 25 -5.96 15.21 -22.16
C GLU A 25 -5.87 16.73 -22.42
N ALA A 26 -6.42 17.58 -21.56
CA ALA A 26 -6.33 19.02 -21.73
C ALA A 26 -4.97 19.56 -21.28
N GLY A 27 -4.31 20.34 -22.11
CA GLY A 27 -3.13 21.11 -21.70
C GLY A 27 -3.50 22.19 -20.67
N SER A 28 -2.59 22.50 -19.73
CA SER A 28 -2.83 23.55 -18.73
C SER A 28 -3.17 24.90 -19.37
N GLY A 29 -2.56 25.25 -20.51
CA GLY A 29 -2.87 26.47 -21.25
C GLY A 29 -4.33 26.56 -21.72
N PHE A 30 -4.91 25.42 -22.12
CA PHE A 30 -6.33 25.35 -22.48
C PHE A 30 -7.22 25.64 -21.25
N LEU A 31 -6.96 24.99 -20.13
CA LEU A 31 -7.74 25.15 -18.89
C LEU A 31 -7.73 26.59 -18.40
N TYR A 32 -6.55 27.23 -18.34
CA TYR A 32 -6.44 28.63 -17.95
C TYR A 32 -7.09 29.59 -18.96
N LYS A 33 -7.06 29.26 -20.27
CA LYS A 33 -7.79 30.03 -21.30
C LYS A 33 -9.30 29.96 -21.07
N MET A 34 -9.84 28.77 -20.71
CA MET A 34 -11.28 28.60 -20.44
C MET A 34 -11.72 29.33 -19.17
N LEU A 35 -10.91 29.29 -18.11
CA LEU A 35 -11.15 30.06 -16.87
C LEU A 35 -11.17 31.57 -17.17
N ARG A 36 -10.18 32.09 -17.90
CA ARG A 36 -10.08 33.50 -18.27
C ARG A 36 -11.28 33.98 -19.13
N LYS A 37 -11.75 33.13 -20.07
CA LYS A 37 -12.90 33.38 -20.92
C LYS A 37 -14.25 33.20 -20.23
N LYS A 38 -14.27 32.85 -18.95
CA LYS A 38 -15.48 32.52 -18.18
C LYS A 38 -16.27 31.31 -18.72
N ASN A 39 -15.62 30.43 -19.49
CA ASN A 39 -16.20 29.17 -19.94
C ASN A 39 -16.17 28.09 -18.84
N ILE A 40 -15.41 28.33 -17.76
CA ILE A 40 -15.40 27.55 -16.54
C ILE A 40 -15.59 28.53 -15.38
N LEU A 41 -16.63 28.31 -14.59
CA LEU A 41 -16.98 29.16 -13.45
C LEU A 41 -16.97 28.32 -12.17
N LEU A 42 -16.67 28.96 -11.05
CA LEU A 42 -16.83 28.39 -9.70
C LEU A 42 -17.95 29.14 -8.98
N ASN A 43 -19.02 28.45 -8.58
CA ASN A 43 -20.18 29.07 -7.90
C ASN A 43 -20.70 30.29 -8.64
N GLU A 44 -20.90 30.17 -9.96
CA GLU A 44 -21.34 31.23 -10.90
C GLU A 44 -20.37 32.40 -11.01
N LYS A 45 -19.19 32.36 -10.41
CA LYS A 45 -18.20 33.44 -10.43
C LYS A 45 -16.99 33.05 -11.27
N LYS A 46 -16.33 34.06 -11.83
CA LYS A 46 -15.05 33.91 -12.51
C LYS A 46 -14.01 33.34 -11.51
N ALA A 47 -13.26 32.32 -11.94
CA ALA A 47 -12.19 31.73 -11.18
C ALA A 47 -10.85 31.87 -11.94
N ASP A 48 -9.73 31.83 -11.22
CA ASP A 48 -8.38 31.85 -11.79
C ASP A 48 -7.66 30.48 -11.72
N GLY A 49 -8.30 29.49 -11.07
CA GLY A 49 -7.80 28.14 -10.92
C GLY A 49 -6.98 27.91 -9.64
N LYS A 50 -6.72 28.95 -8.84
CA LYS A 50 -5.97 28.84 -7.58
C LYS A 50 -6.87 28.61 -6.36
N GLU A 51 -8.17 28.73 -6.55
CA GLU A 51 -9.17 28.58 -5.50
C GLU A 51 -9.07 27.16 -4.88
N MET A 52 -9.16 27.11 -3.56
CA MET A 52 -9.29 25.86 -2.82
C MET A 52 -10.76 25.45 -2.80
N LEU A 53 -11.07 24.34 -3.45
CA LEU A 53 -12.43 23.83 -3.56
C LEU A 53 -12.94 23.37 -2.20
N LYS A 54 -14.23 23.65 -1.94
CA LYS A 54 -14.95 23.21 -0.74
C LYS A 54 -16.03 22.23 -1.13
N GLN A 55 -16.39 21.34 -0.22
CA GLN A 55 -17.53 20.45 -0.43
C GLN A 55 -18.79 21.26 -0.71
N GLY A 56 -19.54 20.85 -1.73
CA GLY A 56 -20.73 21.55 -2.20
C GLY A 56 -20.46 22.66 -3.21
N ASP A 57 -19.20 23.06 -3.46
CA ASP A 57 -18.88 23.97 -4.55
C ASP A 57 -19.37 23.41 -5.89
N ARG A 58 -19.80 24.29 -6.78
CA ARG A 58 -20.27 23.94 -8.12
C ARG A 58 -19.36 24.54 -9.18
N ILE A 59 -18.75 23.68 -10.00
CA ILE A 59 -18.00 24.11 -11.18
C ILE A 59 -18.91 23.95 -12.39
N ARG A 60 -19.20 25.06 -13.06
CA ARG A 60 -20.00 25.08 -14.28
C ARG A 60 -19.13 25.18 -15.52
N LEU A 61 -19.35 24.25 -16.46
CA LEU A 61 -18.60 24.13 -17.71
C LEU A 61 -19.49 24.61 -18.88
N TYR A 62 -19.18 25.77 -19.46
CA TYR A 62 -19.77 26.27 -20.70
C TYR A 62 -18.92 25.81 -21.89
N LEU A 63 -18.84 24.50 -22.05
CA LEU A 63 -18.11 23.82 -23.13
C LEU A 63 -19.09 22.95 -23.92
N ALA A 64 -18.84 22.78 -25.22
CA ALA A 64 -19.57 21.79 -26.03
C ALA A 64 -19.27 20.39 -25.51
N GLU A 65 -20.25 19.51 -25.56
CA GLU A 65 -20.13 18.14 -25.04
C GLU A 65 -18.99 17.38 -25.73
N GLU A 66 -18.85 17.56 -27.06
CA GLU A 66 -17.73 17.00 -27.84
C GLU A 66 -16.35 17.45 -27.31
N THR A 67 -16.25 18.73 -26.86
CA THR A 67 -15.01 19.24 -26.27
C THR A 67 -14.75 18.61 -24.91
N ILE A 68 -15.80 18.45 -24.10
CA ILE A 68 -15.70 17.77 -22.79
C ILE A 68 -15.22 16.34 -23.00
N GLU A 69 -15.88 15.56 -23.84
CA GLU A 69 -15.53 14.16 -24.09
C GLU A 69 -14.13 14.00 -24.70
N LYS A 70 -13.75 14.88 -25.65
CA LYS A 70 -12.40 14.90 -26.22
C LYS A 70 -11.32 15.03 -25.14
N PHE A 71 -11.47 15.97 -24.20
CA PHE A 71 -10.47 16.22 -23.17
C PHE A 71 -10.58 15.31 -21.95
N ARG A 72 -11.68 14.57 -21.81
CA ARG A 72 -11.81 13.47 -20.84
C ARG A 72 -11.10 12.19 -21.31
N GLY A 73 -10.57 12.18 -22.54
CA GLY A 73 -9.80 11.04 -23.06
C GLY A 73 -10.64 9.83 -23.38
N GLY A 74 -11.88 10.04 -23.95
CA GLY A 74 -12.84 8.98 -24.29
C GLY A 74 -12.97 8.01 -23.16
N GLN A 75 -13.99 8.12 -22.33
CA GLN A 75 -14.28 7.29 -21.15
C GLN A 75 -13.08 6.44 -20.69
N MET A 76 -12.24 6.95 -19.79
CA MET A 76 -11.50 6.03 -18.93
C MET A 76 -12.58 5.26 -18.17
N LYS A 77 -13.01 4.13 -18.77
CA LYS A 77 -13.70 3.10 -17.98
C LYS A 77 -12.84 2.92 -16.76
N PRO A 78 -13.38 3.01 -15.53
CA PRO A 78 -12.60 2.72 -14.34
C PRO A 78 -11.79 1.46 -14.65
N ALA A 79 -10.51 1.42 -14.27
CA ALA A 79 -9.60 0.32 -14.60
C ALA A 79 -10.20 -1.06 -14.22
N VAL A 80 -11.33 -1.04 -13.54
CA VAL A 80 -12.12 -2.14 -13.00
C VAL A 80 -13.33 -2.50 -13.88
N SER A 81 -13.89 -1.58 -14.73
CA SER A 81 -15.04 -1.91 -15.56
C SER A 81 -14.63 -2.81 -16.71
N GLY A 82 -14.95 -4.10 -16.60
CA GLY A 82 -14.77 -5.13 -17.64
C GLY A 82 -13.71 -6.20 -17.36
N ARG A 83 -12.94 -6.12 -16.28
CA ARG A 83 -12.11 -7.24 -15.82
C ARG A 83 -12.78 -7.91 -14.62
N LYS A 84 -13.03 -9.22 -14.73
CA LYS A 84 -13.55 -9.99 -13.59
C LYS A 84 -12.51 -10.01 -12.48
N THR A 85 -12.65 -9.10 -11.49
CA THR A 85 -12.00 -9.21 -10.19
C THR A 85 -12.76 -10.17 -9.27
N SER A 86 -13.78 -10.83 -9.83
CA SER A 86 -14.84 -11.56 -9.12
C SER A 86 -14.39 -12.74 -8.25
N ASP A 87 -13.12 -13.16 -8.34
CA ASP A 87 -12.68 -14.39 -7.69
C ASP A 87 -11.93 -14.18 -6.35
N ILE A 88 -11.57 -12.93 -6.01
CA ILE A 88 -10.85 -12.64 -4.76
C ILE A 88 -11.68 -11.66 -3.94
N LYS A 89 -12.33 -12.18 -2.90
CA LYS A 89 -12.96 -11.34 -1.88
C LYS A 89 -11.87 -10.71 -1.03
N LEU A 90 -11.89 -9.38 -0.91
CA LEU A 90 -10.94 -8.65 -0.08
C LEU A 90 -11.24 -8.93 1.40
N ASP A 91 -10.21 -9.33 2.16
CA ASP A 91 -10.31 -9.54 3.60
C ASP A 91 -10.00 -8.19 4.30
N VAL A 92 -11.07 -7.52 4.78
CA VAL A 92 -11.01 -6.21 5.43
C VAL A 92 -11.02 -6.41 6.94
N ILE A 93 -9.92 -6.07 7.59
CA ILE A 93 -9.74 -6.18 9.06
C ILE A 93 -10.41 -5.02 9.80
N TYR A 94 -10.36 -3.82 9.20
CA TYR A 94 -10.97 -2.61 9.74
C TYR A 94 -11.36 -1.67 8.62
N GLU A 95 -12.44 -0.94 8.81
CA GLU A 95 -12.89 0.08 7.89
C GLU A 95 -13.66 1.19 8.64
N ASP A 96 -13.41 2.45 8.22
CA ASP A 96 -14.20 3.61 8.59
C ASP A 96 -14.41 4.53 7.37
N ASP A 97 -14.84 5.77 7.58
CA ASP A 97 -15.08 6.74 6.50
C ASP A 97 -13.82 7.17 5.75
N HIS A 98 -12.64 7.05 6.36
CA HIS A 98 -11.39 7.60 5.87
C HIS A 98 -10.39 6.55 5.43
N VAL A 99 -10.39 5.40 6.08
CA VAL A 99 -9.38 4.38 5.91
C VAL A 99 -9.96 2.97 5.91
N ALA A 100 -9.20 2.04 5.31
CA ALA A 100 -9.41 0.61 5.48
C ALA A 100 -8.06 -0.07 5.76
N ILE A 101 -8.08 -1.13 6.57
CA ILE A 101 -6.94 -2.00 6.82
C ILE A 101 -7.28 -3.37 6.23
N VAL A 102 -6.49 -3.80 5.25
CA VAL A 102 -6.77 -4.98 4.45
C VAL A 102 -5.72 -6.05 4.71
N ASN A 103 -6.13 -7.29 4.87
CA ASN A 103 -5.25 -8.45 4.90
C ASN A 103 -4.97 -8.93 3.47
N LYS A 104 -3.87 -8.47 2.88
CA LYS A 104 -3.47 -8.84 1.52
C LYS A 104 -3.02 -10.30 1.46
N PRO A 105 -3.57 -11.15 0.60
CA PRO A 105 -3.06 -12.49 0.40
C PRO A 105 -1.67 -12.48 -0.26
N ALA A 106 -0.90 -13.54 -0.06
CA ALA A 106 0.30 -13.79 -0.85
C ALA A 106 -0.04 -14.03 -2.33
N GLY A 107 0.87 -13.69 -3.23
CA GLY A 107 0.66 -13.77 -4.68
C GLY A 107 0.04 -12.51 -5.31
N MET A 108 -0.71 -11.71 -4.54
CA MET A 108 -1.28 -10.46 -4.99
C MET A 108 -0.24 -9.33 -5.01
N LEU A 109 -0.19 -8.57 -6.10
CA LEU A 109 0.61 -7.35 -6.19
C LEU A 109 -0.01 -6.23 -5.34
N SER A 110 0.80 -5.42 -4.66
CA SER A 110 0.30 -4.20 -4.00
C SER A 110 -0.01 -3.10 -5.01
N GLN A 111 0.78 -3.02 -6.09
CA GLN A 111 0.61 -2.10 -7.22
C GLN A 111 1.02 -2.82 -8.50
N LYS A 112 0.45 -2.43 -9.63
CA LYS A 112 0.80 -2.98 -10.95
C LYS A 112 2.29 -2.86 -11.24
N ALA A 113 2.88 -3.90 -11.80
CA ALA A 113 4.19 -3.88 -12.40
C ALA A 113 4.09 -3.65 -13.92
N LYS A 114 2.98 -4.09 -14.54
CA LYS A 114 2.65 -3.91 -15.96
C LYS A 114 1.20 -3.41 -16.08
N PRO A 115 0.82 -2.69 -17.14
CA PRO A 115 -0.55 -2.21 -17.34
C PRO A 115 -1.61 -3.32 -17.31
N SER A 116 -1.24 -4.55 -17.71
CA SER A 116 -2.13 -5.71 -17.72
C SER A 116 -2.35 -6.37 -16.36
N ASP A 117 -1.52 -6.05 -15.36
CA ASP A 117 -1.63 -6.68 -14.05
C ASP A 117 -2.89 -6.21 -13.30
N LEU A 118 -3.39 -7.08 -12.42
CA LEU A 118 -4.30 -6.73 -11.34
C LEU A 118 -3.51 -6.65 -10.04
N SER A 119 -3.81 -5.64 -9.23
CA SER A 119 -3.15 -5.40 -7.95
C SER A 119 -4.16 -5.05 -6.87
N LEU A 120 -3.71 -4.93 -5.64
CA LEU A 120 -4.56 -4.53 -4.53
C LEU A 120 -5.30 -3.21 -4.80
N VAL A 121 -4.74 -2.31 -5.62
CA VAL A 121 -5.41 -1.05 -6.00
C VAL A 121 -6.75 -1.33 -6.68
N GLU A 122 -6.75 -2.18 -7.70
CA GLU A 122 -7.96 -2.50 -8.44
C GLU A 122 -8.98 -3.28 -7.62
N TYR A 123 -8.51 -4.25 -6.83
CA TYR A 123 -9.39 -5.01 -5.92
C TYR A 123 -10.01 -4.11 -4.85
N PHE A 124 -9.26 -3.15 -4.32
CA PHE A 124 -9.74 -2.21 -3.32
C PHE A 124 -10.77 -1.23 -3.91
N GLN A 125 -10.50 -0.68 -5.08
CA GLN A 125 -11.45 0.20 -5.78
C GLN A 125 -12.75 -0.54 -6.12
N GLN A 126 -12.65 -1.78 -6.60
CA GLN A 126 -13.81 -2.62 -6.87
C GLN A 126 -14.63 -2.89 -5.59
N TYR A 127 -13.97 -3.25 -4.51
CA TYR A 127 -14.61 -3.44 -3.21
C TYR A 127 -15.41 -2.20 -2.78
N LEU A 128 -14.82 -1.01 -2.91
CA LEU A 128 -15.49 0.24 -2.52
C LEU A 128 -16.69 0.57 -3.44
N LEU A 129 -16.63 0.23 -4.72
CA LEU A 129 -17.77 0.35 -5.63
C LEU A 129 -18.90 -0.63 -5.26
N GLU A 130 -18.56 -1.90 -5.01
CA GLU A 130 -19.54 -2.96 -4.65
C GLU A 130 -20.24 -2.68 -3.33
N THR A 131 -19.54 -2.07 -2.37
CA THR A 131 -20.11 -1.67 -1.07
C THR A 131 -20.82 -0.33 -1.11
N GLY A 132 -20.77 0.40 -2.24
CA GLY A 132 -21.34 1.74 -2.36
C GLY A 132 -20.57 2.81 -1.57
N ALA A 133 -19.35 2.49 -1.09
CA ALA A 133 -18.51 3.44 -0.35
C ALA A 133 -17.89 4.53 -1.24
N ILE A 134 -17.84 4.30 -2.56
CA ILE A 134 -17.46 5.26 -3.59
C ILE A 134 -18.30 5.02 -4.85
N SER A 135 -18.58 6.07 -5.59
CA SER A 135 -19.25 5.99 -6.89
C SER A 135 -18.24 5.97 -8.05
N GLU A 136 -18.68 5.50 -9.23
CA GLU A 136 -17.86 5.60 -10.46
C GLU A 136 -17.48 7.04 -10.78
N GLN A 137 -18.39 8.00 -10.52
CA GLN A 137 -18.14 9.41 -10.76
C GLN A 137 -17.01 9.96 -9.85
N GLU A 138 -16.98 9.55 -8.59
CA GLU A 138 -15.90 9.96 -7.66
C GLU A 138 -14.55 9.36 -8.05
N LEU A 139 -14.53 8.15 -8.64
CA LEU A 139 -13.30 7.54 -9.14
C LEU A 139 -12.68 8.31 -10.32
N GLU A 140 -13.42 9.19 -11.00
CA GLU A 140 -12.85 10.04 -12.06
C GLU A 140 -11.86 11.07 -11.53
N THR A 141 -12.02 11.49 -10.29
CA THR A 141 -11.23 12.59 -9.70
C THR A 141 -10.44 12.19 -8.47
N PHE A 142 -10.88 11.13 -7.78
CA PHE A 142 -10.21 10.58 -6.61
C PHE A 142 -10.02 9.07 -6.75
N HIS A 143 -8.80 8.60 -6.48
CA HIS A 143 -8.46 7.19 -6.53
C HIS A 143 -8.05 6.69 -5.14
N PRO A 144 -8.95 5.98 -4.42
CA PRO A 144 -8.59 5.26 -3.21
C PRO A 144 -7.43 4.30 -3.47
N ALA A 145 -6.47 4.24 -2.56
CA ALA A 145 -5.26 3.46 -2.80
C ALA A 145 -4.59 2.99 -1.50
N PRO A 146 -3.80 1.90 -1.58
CA PRO A 146 -2.87 1.52 -0.52
C PRO A 146 -1.82 2.60 -0.26
N CYS A 147 -1.56 2.91 1.02
CA CYS A 147 -0.56 3.86 1.47
C CYS A 147 0.82 3.22 1.74
N ASN A 148 0.84 1.90 1.97
CA ASN A 148 2.07 1.11 2.08
C ASN A 148 2.05 -0.07 1.11
N ARG A 149 3.19 -0.73 0.95
CA ARG A 149 3.35 -1.85 0.03
C ARG A 149 3.93 -3.06 0.73
N LEU A 150 3.47 -4.23 0.32
CA LEU A 150 4.09 -5.51 0.60
C LEU A 150 4.64 -6.09 -0.70
N ASP A 151 5.68 -6.92 -0.59
CA ASP A 151 6.13 -7.73 -1.72
C ASP A 151 4.98 -8.64 -2.21
N ARG A 152 5.02 -9.05 -3.47
CA ARG A 152 3.98 -9.90 -4.08
C ARG A 152 3.64 -11.10 -3.20
N ASN A 153 4.66 -11.79 -2.70
CA ASN A 153 4.52 -13.02 -1.93
C ASN A 153 4.51 -12.82 -0.40
N THR A 154 4.51 -11.58 0.07
CA THR A 154 4.29 -11.25 1.48
C THR A 154 2.80 -11.04 1.71
N SER A 155 2.24 -11.71 2.70
CA SER A 155 0.85 -11.57 3.15
C SER A 155 0.72 -10.59 4.31
N GLY A 156 -0.50 -10.16 4.65
CA GLY A 156 -0.80 -9.39 5.85
C GLY A 156 -1.25 -7.96 5.61
N LEU A 157 -1.15 -7.14 6.63
CA LEU A 157 -1.79 -5.82 6.71
C LEU A 157 -1.25 -4.82 5.69
N VAL A 158 -2.19 -4.21 4.97
CA VAL A 158 -1.97 -3.05 4.12
C VAL A 158 -2.95 -1.96 4.51
N LEU A 159 -2.45 -0.75 4.71
CA LEU A 159 -3.22 0.43 5.06
C LEU A 159 -3.68 1.13 3.77
N CYS A 160 -4.96 1.38 3.64
CA CYS A 160 -5.57 1.97 2.45
C CYS A 160 -6.33 3.26 2.81
N GLY A 161 -6.14 4.33 2.03
CA GLY A 161 -6.93 5.54 2.15
C GLY A 161 -8.20 5.44 1.31
N LYS A 162 -9.38 5.62 1.94
CA LYS A 162 -10.70 5.66 1.32
C LYS A 162 -11.10 7.07 0.91
N SER A 163 -10.62 8.06 1.63
CA SER A 163 -10.81 9.49 1.35
C SER A 163 -9.48 10.18 1.13
N LEU A 164 -9.52 11.37 0.53
CA LEU A 164 -8.32 12.18 0.36
C LEU A 164 -7.66 12.50 1.72
N ALA A 165 -8.46 12.87 2.72
CA ALA A 165 -7.97 13.15 4.07
C ALA A 165 -7.31 11.92 4.70
N GLY A 166 -7.93 10.73 4.59
CA GLY A 166 -7.38 9.47 5.08
C GLY A 166 -6.08 9.10 4.37
N LEU A 167 -6.05 9.23 3.04
CA LEU A 167 -4.86 8.94 2.23
C LEU A 167 -3.68 9.85 2.58
N GLN A 168 -3.93 11.14 2.77
CA GLN A 168 -2.91 12.11 3.17
C GLN A 168 -2.40 11.84 4.59
N ALA A 169 -3.31 11.64 5.53
CA ALA A 169 -2.96 11.40 6.93
C ALA A 169 -2.18 10.08 7.14
N LEU A 170 -2.60 8.98 6.48
CA LEU A 170 -1.85 7.72 6.49
C LEU A 170 -0.47 7.85 5.84
N SER A 171 -0.39 8.56 4.69
CA SER A 171 0.87 8.77 3.98
C SER A 171 1.86 9.57 4.83
N GLU A 172 1.38 10.60 5.53
CA GLU A 172 2.19 11.40 6.45
C GLU A 172 2.65 10.58 7.66
N ALA A 173 1.74 9.85 8.32
CA ALA A 173 2.06 8.99 9.44
C ALA A 173 3.12 7.92 9.07
N LEU A 174 3.02 7.33 7.88
CA LEU A 174 4.01 6.38 7.36
C LEU A 174 5.34 7.06 7.04
N LYS A 175 5.33 8.26 6.47
CA LYS A 175 6.53 9.05 6.16
C LYS A 175 7.27 9.46 7.44
N LEU A 176 6.54 9.91 8.45
CA LEU A 176 7.07 10.28 9.76
C LEU A 176 7.41 9.07 10.64
N ARG A 177 7.06 7.84 10.20
CA ARG A 177 7.30 6.59 10.93
C ARG A 177 6.66 6.56 12.32
N THR A 178 5.51 7.19 12.45
CA THR A 178 4.77 7.22 13.73
C THR A 178 4.07 5.90 14.03
N LEU A 179 3.77 5.11 12.99
CA LEU A 179 3.13 3.79 13.11
C LEU A 179 4.17 2.70 13.33
N LYS A 180 3.95 1.82 14.30
CA LYS A 180 4.75 0.61 14.47
C LYS A 180 4.16 -0.51 13.63
N LYS A 181 5.02 -1.18 12.86
CA LYS A 181 4.64 -2.27 11.96
C LYS A 181 5.45 -3.50 12.28
N TYR A 182 4.78 -4.58 12.63
CA TYR A 182 5.41 -5.84 13.01
C TYR A 182 5.09 -6.93 12.00
N TYR A 183 6.09 -7.73 11.74
CA TYR A 183 6.02 -8.87 10.84
C TYR A 183 6.36 -10.15 11.60
N LEU A 184 5.74 -11.26 11.20
CA LEU A 184 6.21 -12.59 11.58
C LEU A 184 7.12 -13.11 10.47
N ALA A 185 8.31 -13.56 10.85
CA ALA A 185 9.33 -14.12 9.97
C ALA A 185 9.94 -15.38 10.58
N LEU A 186 9.86 -16.52 9.88
CA LEU A 186 10.59 -17.73 10.26
C LEU A 186 11.97 -17.67 9.62
N VAL A 187 13.01 -17.77 10.43
CA VAL A 187 14.41 -17.68 10.00
C VAL A 187 15.20 -18.94 10.36
N LEU A 188 16.20 -19.27 9.55
CA LEU A 188 17.21 -20.25 9.87
C LEU A 188 18.22 -19.63 10.84
N GLY A 189 18.60 -20.36 11.87
CA GLY A 189 19.55 -19.92 12.88
C GLY A 189 18.89 -19.61 14.23
N LYS A 190 19.73 -19.66 15.26
CA LYS A 190 19.36 -19.40 16.65
C LYS A 190 19.40 -17.90 16.96
N ALA A 191 18.35 -17.18 16.58
CA ALA A 191 18.16 -15.77 16.90
C ALA A 191 17.35 -15.62 18.20
N ASP A 192 17.87 -16.16 19.30
CA ASP A 192 17.18 -16.34 20.58
C ASP A 192 17.21 -15.10 21.49
N ARG A 193 17.75 -13.98 21.00
CA ARG A 193 17.80 -12.71 21.72
C ARG A 193 17.20 -11.59 20.86
N PRO A 194 16.57 -10.59 21.51
CA PRO A 194 16.18 -9.38 20.80
C PRO A 194 17.38 -8.71 20.14
N GLY A 195 17.15 -8.17 18.97
CA GLY A 195 18.16 -7.44 18.23
C GLY A 195 17.62 -6.16 17.61
N HIS A 196 18.49 -5.21 17.38
CA HIS A 196 18.21 -3.94 16.73
C HIS A 196 19.41 -3.54 15.89
N GLN A 197 19.25 -3.43 14.58
CA GLN A 197 20.34 -3.16 13.66
C GLN A 197 20.01 -2.05 12.67
N LYS A 198 21.02 -1.22 12.43
CA LYS A 198 21.05 -0.20 11.39
C LYS A 198 22.05 -0.64 10.33
N ALA A 199 21.70 -0.40 9.07
CA ALA A 199 22.56 -0.71 7.94
C ALA A 199 22.21 0.22 6.77
N TRP A 200 22.87 0.00 5.64
CA TRP A 200 22.62 0.72 4.41
C TRP A 200 22.18 -0.27 3.33
N LEU A 201 21.20 0.14 2.54
CA LEU A 201 20.59 -0.69 1.51
C LEU A 201 20.75 -0.01 0.15
N SER A 202 21.44 -0.67 -0.79
CA SER A 202 21.55 -0.26 -2.17
C SER A 202 20.76 -1.21 -3.07
N LYS A 203 20.18 -0.69 -4.16
CA LYS A 203 19.43 -1.48 -5.13
C LYS A 203 20.16 -1.50 -6.46
N ASP A 204 20.52 -2.68 -6.92
CA ASP A 204 20.94 -2.89 -8.29
C ASP A 204 19.72 -2.85 -9.22
N THR A 205 19.61 -1.83 -10.04
CA THR A 205 18.48 -1.62 -10.94
C THR A 205 18.42 -2.63 -12.07
N LYS A 206 19.58 -3.22 -12.47
CA LYS A 206 19.67 -4.20 -13.56
C LYS A 206 19.18 -5.59 -13.13
N THR A 207 19.60 -6.03 -11.95
CA THR A 207 19.26 -7.36 -11.42
C THR A 207 18.05 -7.33 -10.50
N ASN A 208 17.55 -6.16 -10.15
CA ASN A 208 16.52 -5.93 -9.14
C ASN A 208 16.87 -6.60 -7.78
N GLN A 209 18.16 -6.78 -7.52
CA GLN A 209 18.68 -7.28 -6.25
C GLN A 209 18.99 -6.13 -5.30
N VAL A 210 18.87 -6.42 -4.02
CA VAL A 210 19.16 -5.46 -2.96
C VAL A 210 20.33 -5.99 -2.16
N LYS A 211 21.32 -5.13 -1.90
CA LYS A 211 22.50 -5.44 -1.10
C LYS A 211 22.51 -4.61 0.17
N VAL A 212 22.94 -5.22 1.26
CA VAL A 212 23.10 -4.57 2.57
C VAL A 212 24.56 -4.35 2.83
N SER A 213 24.92 -3.18 3.35
CA SER A 213 26.27 -2.82 3.80
C SER A 213 26.21 -2.17 5.19
N THR A 214 27.28 -2.34 5.96
CA THR A 214 27.42 -1.72 7.29
C THR A 214 27.71 -0.22 7.20
N GLY A 215 28.34 0.23 6.12
CA GLY A 215 28.63 1.64 5.84
C GLY A 215 27.82 2.17 4.67
N GLN A 216 27.73 3.49 4.59
CA GLN A 216 27.09 4.18 3.47
C GLN A 216 27.92 3.96 2.19
N VAL A 217 27.22 3.55 1.12
CA VAL A 217 27.78 3.46 -0.23
C VAL A 217 26.94 4.34 -1.18
N PRO A 218 27.47 4.72 -2.35
CA PRO A 218 26.71 5.51 -3.33
C PRO A 218 25.33 4.92 -3.59
N GLU A 219 24.31 5.78 -3.69
CA GLU A 219 22.90 5.42 -3.94
C GLU A 219 22.26 4.51 -2.86
N SER A 220 22.92 4.32 -1.72
CA SER A 220 22.33 3.58 -0.60
C SER A 220 21.39 4.43 0.24
N SER A 221 20.44 3.78 0.88
CA SER A 221 19.51 4.38 1.83
C SER A 221 19.67 3.72 3.19
N PRO A 222 19.57 4.48 4.30
CA PRO A 222 19.63 3.91 5.64
C PRO A 222 18.40 3.02 5.88
N ILE A 223 18.63 1.88 6.50
CA ILE A 223 17.62 0.95 6.97
C ILE A 223 17.77 0.65 8.44
N GLU A 224 16.65 0.36 9.08
CA GLU A 224 16.59 0.07 10.52
C GLU A 224 15.53 -1.00 10.76
N THR A 225 15.91 -2.09 11.43
CA THR A 225 15.07 -3.24 11.73
C THR A 225 15.37 -3.72 13.14
N ALA A 226 14.33 -3.95 13.92
CA ALA A 226 14.44 -4.58 15.23
C ALA A 226 13.67 -5.90 15.23
N TRP A 227 14.02 -6.83 16.10
CA TRP A 227 13.31 -8.09 16.22
C TRP A 227 13.37 -8.64 17.64
N GLU A 228 12.40 -9.47 17.98
CA GLU A 228 12.35 -10.27 19.18
C GLU A 228 11.94 -11.71 18.83
N PRO A 229 12.53 -12.73 19.48
CA PRO A 229 12.15 -14.10 19.25
C PRO A 229 10.77 -14.37 19.86
N VAL A 230 9.89 -15.01 19.08
CA VAL A 230 8.61 -15.55 19.57
C VAL A 230 8.82 -16.95 20.10
N TRP A 231 9.57 -17.77 19.36
CA TRP A 231 10.06 -19.09 19.79
C TRP A 231 11.28 -19.50 18.97
N SER A 232 12.07 -20.44 19.50
CA SER A 232 13.19 -21.09 18.80
C SER A 232 13.24 -22.56 19.14
N ASN A 233 13.62 -23.39 18.16
CA ASN A 233 13.92 -24.82 18.37
C ASN A 233 15.43 -25.11 18.39
N GLY A 234 16.27 -24.07 18.36
CA GLY A 234 17.73 -24.17 18.34
C GLY A 234 18.33 -24.08 16.93
N GLU A 235 17.62 -24.51 15.90
CA GLU A 235 18.04 -24.40 14.48
C GLU A 235 17.29 -23.31 13.74
N GLU A 236 16.04 -23.07 14.13
CA GLU A 236 15.12 -22.12 13.51
C GLU A 236 14.49 -21.23 14.58
N THR A 237 14.16 -20.01 14.19
CA THR A 237 13.53 -19.05 15.09
C THR A 237 12.38 -18.33 14.38
N LEU A 238 11.21 -18.29 15.01
CA LEU A 238 10.14 -17.36 14.61
C LEU A 238 10.39 -16.03 15.29
N LEU A 239 10.53 -15.00 14.48
CA LEU A 239 10.76 -13.63 14.91
C LEU A 239 9.52 -12.77 14.74
N LYS A 240 9.24 -11.91 15.72
CA LYS A 240 8.47 -10.71 15.56
C LYS A 240 9.43 -9.59 15.18
N VAL A 241 9.29 -9.06 13.98
CA VAL A 241 10.21 -8.09 13.39
C VAL A 241 9.53 -6.73 13.28
N GLU A 242 10.10 -5.70 13.89
CA GLU A 242 9.66 -4.32 13.72
C GLU A 242 10.32 -3.70 12.49
N LEU A 243 9.49 -3.28 11.53
CA LEU A 243 9.93 -2.56 10.32
C LEU A 243 9.92 -1.05 10.58
N ILE A 244 11.05 -0.51 11.06
CA ILE A 244 11.21 0.91 11.38
C ILE A 244 11.31 1.75 10.11
N THR A 245 12.16 1.34 9.16
CA THR A 245 12.20 1.87 7.79
C THR A 245 11.53 0.89 6.83
N GLY A 246 11.01 1.37 5.70
CA GLY A 246 10.24 0.54 4.76
C GLY A 246 10.82 0.53 3.35
N LYS A 247 11.98 -0.11 3.15
CA LYS A 247 12.60 -0.26 1.82
C LYS A 247 12.24 -1.61 1.20
N SER A 248 12.31 -1.69 -0.13
CA SER A 248 12.03 -2.94 -0.87
C SER A 248 12.89 -4.10 -0.34
N HIS A 249 12.25 -5.25 -0.07
CA HIS A 249 12.87 -6.46 0.46
C HIS A 249 13.64 -6.28 1.78
N GLN A 250 13.47 -5.16 2.52
CA GLN A 250 14.33 -4.81 3.65
C GLN A 250 14.48 -5.95 4.68
N ILE A 251 13.39 -6.44 5.25
CA ILE A 251 13.45 -7.52 6.25
C ILE A 251 14.19 -8.74 5.69
N ARG A 252 13.90 -9.12 4.47
CA ARG A 252 14.43 -10.31 3.79
C ARG A 252 15.94 -10.25 3.64
N CYS A 253 16.45 -9.16 3.03
CA CYS A 253 17.89 -9.02 2.79
C CYS A 253 18.65 -8.63 4.06
N HIS A 254 18.06 -7.85 4.98
CA HIS A 254 18.72 -7.42 6.21
C HIS A 254 18.93 -8.60 7.15
N LEU A 255 17.89 -9.40 7.45
CA LEU A 255 18.03 -10.60 8.29
C LEU A 255 18.98 -11.61 7.65
N ALA A 256 18.91 -11.81 6.32
CA ALA A 256 19.86 -12.71 5.64
C ALA A 256 21.31 -12.24 5.76
N SER A 257 21.59 -10.94 5.70
CA SER A 257 22.95 -10.38 5.87
C SER A 257 23.49 -10.56 7.29
N LEU A 258 22.59 -10.72 8.27
CA LEU A 258 22.93 -11.00 9.67
C LEU A 258 23.07 -12.49 9.97
N GLY A 259 22.94 -13.36 8.96
CA GLY A 259 23.01 -14.81 9.13
C GLY A 259 21.67 -15.49 9.45
N TYR A 260 20.56 -14.76 9.35
CA TYR A 260 19.21 -15.24 9.63
C TYR A 260 18.32 -15.22 8.36
N PRO A 261 18.63 -16.04 7.32
CA PRO A 261 17.84 -16.04 6.09
C PRO A 261 16.41 -16.56 6.35
N LEU A 262 15.43 -15.97 5.67
CA LEU A 262 14.02 -16.34 5.80
C LEU A 262 13.70 -17.69 5.15
N ALA A 263 12.84 -18.46 5.81
CA ALA A 263 12.24 -19.68 5.27
C ALA A 263 11.54 -19.42 3.93
N GLY A 264 11.79 -20.30 2.95
CA GLY A 264 11.14 -20.25 1.65
C GLY A 264 11.51 -19.05 0.77
N ASP A 265 12.44 -18.18 1.19
CA ASP A 265 12.84 -17.02 0.39
C ASP A 265 13.69 -17.46 -0.81
N PRO A 266 13.21 -17.25 -2.08
CA PRO A 266 13.94 -17.71 -3.25
C PRO A 266 15.17 -16.84 -3.59
N LYS A 267 15.27 -15.63 -3.03
CA LYS A 267 16.32 -14.66 -3.33
C LYS A 267 17.43 -14.61 -2.29
N TYR A 268 17.05 -14.60 -1.02
CA TYR A 268 17.95 -14.36 0.10
C TYR A 268 17.96 -15.54 1.09
N GLY A 269 17.16 -16.58 0.85
CA GLY A 269 17.02 -17.75 1.70
C GLY A 269 18.12 -18.80 1.50
N ASN A 270 18.09 -19.83 2.37
CA ASN A 270 18.98 -21.00 2.25
C ASN A 270 18.36 -22.06 1.33
N ALA A 271 19.03 -22.41 0.23
CA ALA A 271 18.50 -23.31 -0.78
C ALA A 271 18.21 -24.73 -0.26
N ARG A 272 19.07 -25.27 0.65
CA ARG A 272 18.89 -26.60 1.23
C ARG A 272 17.68 -26.63 2.15
N TRP A 273 17.58 -25.65 3.02
CA TRP A 273 16.45 -25.50 3.94
C TRP A 273 15.13 -25.27 3.20
N ASN A 274 15.14 -24.41 2.18
CA ASN A 274 13.96 -24.15 1.34
C ASN A 274 13.45 -25.42 0.64
N ARG A 275 14.36 -26.30 0.18
CA ARG A 275 13.96 -27.60 -0.40
C ARG A 275 13.26 -28.47 0.63
N ARG A 276 13.80 -28.59 1.87
CA ARG A 276 13.17 -29.32 2.97
C ARG A 276 11.77 -28.80 3.26
N LEU A 277 11.62 -27.49 3.50
CA LEU A 277 10.32 -26.88 3.82
C LEU A 277 9.31 -27.02 2.68
N LYS A 278 9.78 -26.99 1.42
CA LYS A 278 8.93 -27.24 0.27
C LYS A 278 8.44 -28.69 0.22
N GLN A 279 9.29 -29.66 0.53
CA GLN A 279 8.92 -31.09 0.56
C GLN A 279 7.98 -31.42 1.72
N GLU A 280 8.27 -30.91 2.91
CA GLU A 280 7.52 -31.24 4.13
C GLU A 280 6.19 -30.47 4.23
N TYR A 281 6.17 -29.19 3.86
CA TYR A 281 5.04 -28.29 4.09
C TYR A 281 4.45 -27.68 2.82
N GLY A 282 5.12 -27.84 1.67
CA GLY A 282 4.70 -27.22 0.43
C GLY A 282 5.06 -25.74 0.33
N LEU A 283 5.95 -25.20 1.19
CA LEU A 283 6.31 -23.78 1.20
C LEU A 283 7.03 -23.39 -0.09
N LYS A 284 6.43 -22.45 -0.86
CA LYS A 284 6.95 -21.95 -2.15
C LYS A 284 7.31 -20.48 -2.15
N ARG A 285 7.18 -19.80 -1.00
CA ARG A 285 7.38 -18.36 -0.84
C ARG A 285 8.06 -18.05 0.48
N GLN A 286 8.58 -16.83 0.62
CA GLN A 286 9.12 -16.38 1.89
C GLN A 286 8.07 -16.46 3.02
N PHE A 287 8.46 -17.01 4.16
CA PHE A 287 7.70 -16.95 5.40
C PHE A 287 7.85 -15.54 5.98
N LEU A 288 7.05 -14.63 5.44
CA LEU A 288 6.98 -13.25 5.88
C LEU A 288 5.53 -12.78 5.83
N HIS A 289 5.03 -12.30 6.95
CA HIS A 289 3.66 -11.88 7.12
C HIS A 289 3.60 -10.55 7.88
N ALA A 290 3.01 -9.52 7.28
CA ALA A 290 2.76 -8.23 7.93
C ALA A 290 1.64 -8.42 8.96
N TRP A 291 2.04 -8.78 10.17
CA TRP A 291 1.17 -9.33 11.19
C TRP A 291 0.38 -8.27 11.95
N GLN A 292 1.05 -7.17 12.36
CA GLN A 292 0.47 -6.21 13.31
C GLN A 292 0.85 -4.79 12.95
N VAL A 293 -0.09 -3.85 13.14
CA VAL A 293 0.14 -2.41 13.09
C VAL A 293 -0.40 -1.76 14.36
N GLU A 294 0.40 -0.87 14.97
CA GLU A 294 0.02 -0.08 16.13
C GLU A 294 -0.04 1.39 15.77
N PHE A 295 -1.14 2.01 16.10
CA PHE A 295 -1.36 3.44 15.95
C PHE A 295 -1.13 4.13 17.30
N PRO A 296 -0.26 5.14 17.37
CA PRO A 296 -0.13 5.97 18.56
C PRO A 296 -1.37 6.85 18.74
N ARG A 297 -1.32 7.83 19.60
CA ARG A 297 -2.35 8.86 19.67
C ARG A 297 -2.42 9.59 18.32
N MET A 298 -3.57 9.53 17.67
CA MET A 298 -3.84 10.12 16.36
C MET A 298 -4.90 11.21 16.49
N SER A 299 -5.06 12.01 15.43
CA SER A 299 -6.08 13.06 15.34
C SER A 299 -6.63 13.20 13.91
N GLY A 300 -7.66 13.99 13.71
CA GLY A 300 -8.27 14.25 12.41
C GLY A 300 -8.80 12.98 11.76
N ALA A 301 -8.48 12.75 10.49
CA ALA A 301 -8.97 11.60 9.74
C ALA A 301 -8.54 10.23 10.30
N LEU A 302 -7.56 10.18 11.21
CA LEU A 302 -7.10 8.95 11.86
C LEU A 302 -7.48 8.86 13.34
N GLU A 303 -8.32 9.76 13.85
CA GLU A 303 -8.70 9.81 15.27
C GLU A 303 -9.35 8.49 15.72
N ALA A 304 -10.18 7.89 14.89
CA ALA A 304 -10.81 6.61 15.15
C ALA A 304 -9.81 5.44 15.33
N LEU A 305 -8.57 5.59 14.87
CA LEU A 305 -7.49 4.61 15.02
C LEU A 305 -6.58 4.89 16.23
N SER A 306 -6.80 6.00 16.94
CA SER A 306 -5.95 6.46 18.05
C SER A 306 -5.76 5.39 19.12
N GLY A 307 -4.52 5.01 19.42
CA GLY A 307 -4.19 4.00 20.42
C GLY A 307 -4.59 2.56 20.07
N LYS A 308 -5.08 2.30 18.84
CA LYS A 308 -5.51 0.97 18.43
C LYS A 308 -4.39 0.14 17.82
N CYS A 309 -4.54 -1.17 17.97
CA CYS A 309 -3.68 -2.18 17.40
C CYS A 309 -4.54 -3.13 16.55
N PHE A 310 -4.07 -3.42 15.33
CA PHE A 310 -4.73 -4.34 14.41
C PHE A 310 -3.80 -5.47 14.05
N THR A 311 -4.35 -6.69 13.97
CA THR A 311 -3.59 -7.89 13.61
C THR A 311 -4.26 -8.62 12.45
N ALA A 312 -3.47 -9.14 11.52
CA ALA A 312 -3.92 -10.09 10.52
C ALA A 312 -3.65 -11.52 11.01
N PRO A 313 -4.60 -12.45 10.85
CA PRO A 313 -4.36 -13.85 11.17
C PRO A 313 -3.24 -14.40 10.29
N LEU A 314 -2.39 -15.24 10.87
CA LEU A 314 -1.35 -15.94 10.11
C LEU A 314 -2.04 -16.87 9.10
N PRO A 315 -1.63 -16.86 7.80
CA PRO A 315 -2.17 -17.81 6.83
C PRO A 315 -1.98 -19.25 7.26
N HIS A 316 -2.98 -20.10 7.10
CA HIS A 316 -2.98 -21.50 7.53
C HIS A 316 -1.74 -22.30 7.08
N GLU A 317 -1.20 -22.04 5.88
CA GLU A 317 0.05 -22.67 5.43
C GLU A 317 1.24 -22.32 6.34
N LEU A 318 1.30 -21.08 6.83
CA LEU A 318 2.37 -20.59 7.71
C LEU A 318 2.15 -21.08 9.16
N GLU A 319 0.91 -21.19 9.62
CA GLU A 319 0.56 -21.76 10.93
C GLU A 319 1.03 -23.22 11.03
N ARG A 320 0.70 -24.03 10.01
CA ARG A 320 1.15 -25.43 9.94
C ARG A 320 2.66 -25.59 10.05
N ILE A 321 3.41 -24.70 9.39
CA ILE A 321 4.88 -24.71 9.47
C ILE A 321 5.32 -24.35 10.88
N THR A 322 4.77 -23.29 11.46
CA THR A 322 5.08 -22.83 12.82
C THR A 322 4.84 -23.93 13.84
N GLU A 323 3.69 -24.61 13.78
CA GLU A 323 3.36 -25.70 14.69
C GLU A 323 4.27 -26.93 14.48
N GLY A 324 4.55 -27.29 13.23
CA GLY A 324 5.40 -28.42 12.88
C GLY A 324 6.84 -28.24 13.35
N GLU A 325 7.45 -27.09 13.06
CA GLU A 325 8.83 -26.81 13.45
C GLU A 325 8.97 -26.61 14.98
N ARG A 326 7.97 -26.03 15.63
CA ARG A 326 7.94 -25.89 17.10
C ARG A 326 7.90 -27.23 17.82
N LYS A 327 7.22 -28.24 17.27
CA LYS A 327 7.16 -29.61 17.84
C LYS A 327 8.50 -30.33 17.75
N LYS A 328 9.27 -30.10 16.65
CA LYS A 328 10.59 -30.74 16.46
C LYS A 328 11.62 -30.33 17.53
N GLY A 329 11.53 -29.10 18.05
CA GLY A 329 12.43 -28.62 19.11
C GLY A 329 12.07 -29.09 20.52
N LYS A 330 11.03 -29.89 20.68
CA LYS A 330 10.63 -30.49 21.99
C LYS A 330 11.03 -31.96 22.15
N LEU A 331 11.64 -32.52 21.10
CA LEU A 331 12.22 -33.85 21.09
C LEU A 331 13.75 -33.80 21.31
#